data_21480378ba996ce061fa5827d5317dd2
#
_entry.id   21480378ba996ce061fa5827d5317dd2
#
_cell.length_a   1.000
_cell.length_b   1.000
_cell.length_c   1.000
_cell.angle_alpha   90.00
_cell.angle_beta   90.00
_cell.angle_gamma   90.00
#
_symmetry.space_group_name_H-M   'P 1'
#
loop_
_entity.id
_entity.type
_entity.pdbx_description
1 polymer ?
#
loop_
_entity_poly.entity_id
_entity_poly.type
_entity_poly.pdbx_seq_one_letter_code
_entity_poly.pdbx_strand_id
1 'polypeptide(L)'
;MGELTKDNKVSLGETVYQYILKMILTGEIACGERIPEDSLALRLGISRTPIREALRRLHGEGLINIYPKRFAEVISFTEADIRNLGIIRLNQDILAAQLAIYNGSNADFDRLQEMSEQCRYYNSQDDMYMKIKADSDFHLMLSEISGNPLLHDMQETLYKKVSLLMAARGAEESCQIGLHDDIVRGLKERNTELVVTSLIEHLSGFYHITGLSCRLELTQGLNRRTAI
;
A
#
# COMPACT_ATOMS: atom_id res chain seq x y z
N MET A 1 25.36 -23.36 30.62
CA MET A 1 24.80 -22.00 30.48
C MET A 1 24.48 -21.87 29.00
N GLY A 2 23.24 -22.12 28.64
CA GLY A 2 22.77 -22.09 27.26
C GLY A 2 22.17 -20.71 26.97
N GLU A 3 22.68 -20.09 25.90
CA GLU A 3 22.13 -18.86 25.35
C GLU A 3 20.69 -19.12 24.85
N LEU A 4 19.74 -18.41 25.44
CA LEU A 4 18.38 -18.35 24.97
C LEU A 4 18.35 -17.46 23.72
N THR A 5 18.34 -18.09 22.57
CA THR A 5 17.96 -17.40 21.30
C THR A 5 16.54 -16.87 21.47
N LYS A 6 16.37 -15.56 21.35
CA LYS A 6 15.07 -14.90 21.28
C LYS A 6 14.41 -15.28 19.94
N ASP A 7 13.63 -16.36 19.92
CA ASP A 7 12.64 -16.58 18.89
C ASP A 7 11.66 -15.40 18.91
N ASN A 8 11.51 -14.73 17.76
CA ASN A 8 10.50 -13.72 17.53
C ASN A 8 9.09 -14.37 17.61
N LYS A 9 8.60 -14.61 18.81
CA LYS A 9 7.20 -15.01 19.02
C LYS A 9 6.33 -13.82 18.68
N VAL A 10 5.71 -13.86 17.49
CA VAL A 10 4.64 -12.95 17.10
C VAL A 10 3.60 -12.94 18.22
N SER A 11 3.26 -11.75 18.75
CA SER A 11 2.29 -11.66 19.85
C SER A 11 0.90 -12.12 19.39
N LEU A 12 0.09 -12.62 20.32
CA LEU A 12 -1.29 -13.02 20.01
C LEU A 12 -2.07 -11.84 19.39
N GLY A 13 -1.86 -10.63 19.88
CA GLY A 13 -2.48 -9.42 19.33
C GLY A 13 -2.09 -9.16 17.87
N GLU A 14 -0.82 -9.37 17.51
CA GLU A 14 -0.34 -9.26 16.14
C GLU A 14 -0.97 -10.34 15.24
N THR A 15 -1.01 -11.58 15.71
CA THR A 15 -1.65 -12.68 14.96
C THR A 15 -3.13 -12.39 14.67
N VAL A 16 -3.85 -11.89 15.67
CA VAL A 16 -5.28 -11.53 15.53
C VAL A 16 -5.45 -10.33 14.59
N TYR A 17 -4.58 -9.32 14.69
CA TYR A 17 -4.59 -8.17 13.79
C TYR A 17 -4.41 -8.61 12.33
N GLN A 18 -3.40 -9.42 12.04
CA GLN A 18 -3.13 -9.92 10.68
C GLN A 18 -4.29 -10.79 10.16
N TYR A 19 -4.89 -11.58 11.04
CA TYR A 19 -6.03 -12.40 10.69
C TYR A 19 -7.25 -11.56 10.28
N ILE A 20 -7.62 -10.55 11.09
CA ILE A 20 -8.76 -9.66 10.79
C ILE A 20 -8.44 -8.82 9.53
N LEU A 21 -7.23 -8.29 9.41
CA LEU A 21 -6.80 -7.55 8.22
C LEU A 21 -6.94 -8.40 6.95
N LYS A 22 -6.51 -9.66 7.01
CA LYS A 22 -6.67 -10.57 5.86
C LYS A 22 -8.14 -10.79 5.51
N MET A 23 -9.03 -11.00 6.49
CA MET A 23 -10.48 -11.15 6.24
C MET A 23 -11.06 -9.92 5.53
N ILE A 24 -10.60 -8.73 5.91
CA ILE A 24 -11.02 -7.46 5.29
C ILE A 24 -10.48 -7.39 3.84
N LEU A 25 -9.20 -7.67 3.63
CA LEU A 25 -8.57 -7.58 2.31
C LEU A 25 -8.98 -8.69 1.34
N THR A 26 -9.52 -9.80 1.84
CA THR A 26 -10.11 -10.86 1.00
C THR A 26 -11.60 -10.67 0.77
N GLY A 27 -12.22 -9.64 1.36
CA GLY A 27 -13.65 -9.39 1.27
C GLY A 27 -14.52 -10.34 2.11
N GLU A 28 -13.92 -11.17 2.99
CA GLU A 28 -14.68 -11.99 3.96
C GLU A 28 -15.45 -11.09 4.94
N ILE A 29 -14.92 -9.89 5.22
CA ILE A 29 -15.64 -8.78 5.86
C ILE A 29 -15.60 -7.59 4.89
N ALA A 30 -16.73 -7.27 4.28
CA ALA A 30 -16.79 -6.24 3.23
C ALA A 30 -16.74 -4.81 3.80
N CYS A 31 -16.44 -3.84 2.94
CA CYS A 31 -16.56 -2.42 3.28
C CYS A 31 -17.98 -2.09 3.73
N GLY A 32 -18.13 -1.35 4.83
CA GLY A 32 -19.41 -1.03 5.46
C GLY A 32 -19.99 -2.17 6.32
N GLU A 33 -19.34 -3.32 6.37
CA GLU A 33 -19.81 -4.46 7.17
C GLU A 33 -19.28 -4.39 8.60
N ARG A 34 -20.12 -4.84 9.54
CA ARG A 34 -19.77 -4.93 10.96
C ARG A 34 -18.83 -6.10 11.21
N ILE A 35 -17.82 -5.86 12.04
CA ILE A 35 -16.87 -6.91 12.46
C ILE A 35 -17.50 -7.72 13.60
N PRO A 36 -17.68 -9.04 13.43
CA PRO A 36 -18.39 -9.88 14.39
C PRO A 36 -17.46 -10.33 15.54
N GLU A 37 -17.18 -9.42 16.51
CA GLU A 37 -16.22 -9.66 17.61
C GLU A 37 -16.45 -10.99 18.34
N ASP A 38 -17.72 -11.34 18.63
CA ASP A 38 -18.08 -12.54 19.37
C ASP A 38 -17.84 -13.82 18.58
N SER A 39 -18.19 -13.81 17.31
CA SER A 39 -17.93 -14.92 16.40
C SER A 39 -16.43 -15.14 16.17
N LEU A 40 -15.66 -14.05 16.09
CA LEU A 40 -14.20 -14.11 15.96
C LEU A 40 -13.55 -14.68 17.23
N ALA A 41 -14.00 -14.28 18.42
CA ALA A 41 -13.52 -14.81 19.69
C ALA A 41 -13.78 -16.32 19.78
N LEU A 42 -14.99 -16.76 19.42
CA LEU A 42 -15.36 -18.17 19.41
C LEU A 42 -14.56 -18.96 18.37
N ARG A 43 -14.46 -18.45 17.11
CA ARG A 43 -13.73 -19.10 16.01
C ARG A 43 -12.23 -19.29 16.31
N LEU A 44 -11.63 -18.31 16.97
CA LEU A 44 -10.20 -18.34 17.32
C LEU A 44 -9.90 -18.99 18.67
N GLY A 45 -10.93 -19.31 19.47
CA GLY A 45 -10.76 -19.91 20.81
C GLY A 45 -10.05 -18.98 21.80
N ILE A 46 -10.23 -17.65 21.69
CA ILE A 46 -9.55 -16.64 22.50
C ILE A 46 -10.56 -15.72 23.20
N SER A 47 -10.08 -14.94 24.19
CA SER A 47 -10.90 -13.90 24.82
C SER A 47 -11.13 -12.71 23.87
N ARG A 48 -12.07 -11.83 24.20
CA ARG A 48 -12.34 -10.61 23.39
C ARG A 48 -11.23 -9.56 23.49
N THR A 49 -10.35 -9.63 24.48
CA THR A 49 -9.31 -8.62 24.71
C THR A 49 -8.36 -8.47 23.52
N PRO A 50 -7.68 -9.54 23.02
CA PRO A 50 -6.79 -9.42 21.86
C PRO A 50 -7.52 -8.99 20.58
N ILE A 51 -8.80 -9.35 20.42
CA ILE A 51 -9.62 -8.87 19.31
C ILE A 51 -9.80 -7.36 19.38
N ARG A 52 -10.18 -6.82 20.53
CA ARG A 52 -10.36 -5.38 20.72
C ARG A 52 -9.06 -4.60 20.58
N GLU A 53 -7.92 -5.17 20.96
CA GLU A 53 -6.60 -4.58 20.72
C GLU A 53 -6.32 -4.49 19.22
N ALA A 54 -6.54 -5.57 18.47
CA ALA A 54 -6.42 -5.58 17.02
C ALA A 54 -7.35 -4.55 16.34
N LEU A 55 -8.61 -4.47 16.79
CA LEU A 55 -9.57 -3.49 16.27
C LEU A 55 -9.14 -2.04 16.57
N ARG A 56 -8.61 -1.75 17.76
CA ARG A 56 -8.10 -0.40 18.06
C ARG A 56 -6.94 -0.03 17.13
N ARG A 57 -6.07 -0.98 16.80
CA ARG A 57 -4.97 -0.76 15.85
C ARG A 57 -5.52 -0.48 14.45
N LEU A 58 -6.43 -1.32 13.94
CA LEU A 58 -7.08 -1.10 12.63
C LEU A 58 -7.81 0.24 12.58
N HIS A 59 -8.43 0.66 13.69
CA HIS A 59 -9.06 1.99 13.80
C HIS A 59 -8.02 3.11 13.76
N GLY A 60 -6.90 2.97 14.47
CA GLY A 60 -5.79 3.93 14.44
C GLY A 60 -5.18 4.08 13.03
N GLU A 61 -5.21 3.02 12.24
CA GLU A 61 -4.78 3.00 10.83
C GLU A 61 -5.87 3.51 9.87
N GLY A 62 -7.08 3.78 10.39
CA GLY A 62 -8.21 4.32 9.63
C GLY A 62 -8.83 3.32 8.66
N LEU A 63 -8.76 2.02 8.96
CA LEU A 63 -9.37 0.94 8.17
C LEU A 63 -10.77 0.56 8.65
N ILE A 64 -11.08 0.88 9.90
CA ILE A 64 -12.38 0.63 10.51
C ILE A 64 -12.85 1.81 11.34
N ASN A 65 -14.14 1.90 11.56
CA ASN A 65 -14.78 2.78 12.54
C ASN A 65 -15.15 2.00 13.79
N ILE A 66 -14.88 2.54 14.98
CA ILE A 66 -15.35 1.96 16.25
C ILE A 66 -16.44 2.86 16.82
N TYR A 67 -17.65 2.29 16.98
CA TYR A 67 -18.76 2.95 17.65
C TYR A 67 -18.82 2.47 19.12
N PRO A 68 -18.45 3.31 20.08
CA PRO A 68 -18.30 2.91 21.48
C PRO A 68 -19.54 2.18 22.02
N LYS A 69 -19.35 1.02 22.68
CA LYS A 69 -20.41 0.15 23.25
C LYS A 69 -21.40 -0.38 22.22
N ARG A 70 -21.12 -0.32 20.94
CA ARG A 70 -22.02 -0.77 19.87
C ARG A 70 -21.37 -1.82 18.98
N PHE A 71 -20.49 -1.41 18.06
CA PHE A 71 -19.84 -2.28 17.08
C PHE A 71 -18.59 -1.61 16.48
N ALA A 72 -17.79 -2.39 15.79
CA ALA A 72 -16.79 -1.92 14.83
C ALA A 72 -17.26 -2.25 13.40
N GLU A 73 -16.87 -1.44 12.43
CA GLU A 73 -17.32 -1.52 11.05
C GLU A 73 -16.15 -1.16 10.10
N VAL A 74 -15.98 -1.91 9.03
CA VAL A 74 -14.99 -1.58 7.98
C VAL A 74 -15.41 -0.28 7.30
N ILE A 75 -14.45 0.62 7.01
CA ILE A 75 -14.77 1.88 6.31
C ILE A 75 -15.33 1.60 4.91
N SER A 76 -16.15 2.54 4.42
CA SER A 76 -16.59 2.58 3.01
C SER A 76 -15.94 3.77 2.32
N PHE A 77 -15.85 3.72 1.00
CA PHE A 77 -15.31 4.79 0.18
C PHE A 77 -16.41 5.41 -0.69
N THR A 78 -16.53 6.72 -0.66
CA THR A 78 -17.29 7.50 -1.66
C THR A 78 -16.40 7.78 -2.87
N GLU A 79 -16.98 8.18 -3.99
CA GLU A 79 -16.22 8.62 -5.17
C GLU A 79 -15.24 9.77 -4.86
N ALA A 80 -15.62 10.66 -3.92
CA ALA A 80 -14.73 11.71 -3.45
C ALA A 80 -13.53 11.16 -2.67
N ASP A 81 -13.76 10.16 -1.82
CA ASP A 81 -12.67 9.49 -1.06
C ASP A 81 -11.70 8.77 -1.99
N ILE A 82 -12.22 8.07 -3.00
CA ILE A 82 -11.41 7.38 -4.02
C ILE A 82 -10.50 8.38 -4.74
N ARG A 83 -11.08 9.48 -5.23
CA ARG A 83 -10.32 10.52 -5.93
C ARG A 83 -9.28 11.17 -5.03
N ASN A 84 -9.64 11.52 -3.81
CA ASN A 84 -8.72 12.15 -2.85
C ASN A 84 -7.56 11.21 -2.48
N LEU A 85 -7.85 9.91 -2.25
CA LEU A 85 -6.83 8.89 -1.99
C LEU A 85 -5.88 8.78 -3.19
N GLY A 86 -6.41 8.74 -4.41
CA GLY A 86 -5.63 8.66 -5.64
C GLY A 86 -4.73 9.87 -5.87
N ILE A 87 -5.20 11.09 -5.57
CA ILE A 87 -4.39 12.31 -5.66
C ILE A 87 -3.19 12.23 -4.70
N ILE A 88 -3.41 11.82 -3.47
CA ILE A 88 -2.33 11.69 -2.48
C ILE A 88 -1.37 10.58 -2.88
N ARG A 89 -1.88 9.39 -3.27
CA ARG A 89 -1.06 8.27 -3.74
C ARG A 89 -0.16 8.69 -4.90
N LEU A 90 -0.74 9.27 -5.95
CA LEU A 90 0.01 9.69 -7.14
C LEU A 90 1.15 10.66 -6.79
N ASN A 91 0.89 11.67 -5.96
CA ASN A 91 1.92 12.64 -5.58
C ASN A 91 3.03 12.01 -4.74
N GLN A 92 2.71 11.11 -3.81
CA GLN A 92 3.70 10.42 -3.00
C GLN A 92 4.52 9.43 -3.85
N ASP A 93 3.90 8.69 -4.76
CA ASP A 93 4.59 7.75 -5.65
C ASP A 93 5.52 8.50 -6.64
N ILE A 94 5.09 9.63 -7.18
CA ILE A 94 5.95 10.50 -8.00
C ILE A 94 7.15 11.01 -7.21
N LEU A 95 6.93 11.49 -5.98
CA LEU A 95 8.03 11.96 -5.12
C LEU A 95 9.00 10.82 -4.79
N ALA A 96 8.48 9.64 -4.44
CA ALA A 96 9.29 8.45 -4.17
C ALA A 96 10.15 8.08 -5.39
N ALA A 97 9.55 8.06 -6.59
CA ALA A 97 10.24 7.73 -7.82
C ALA A 97 11.33 8.76 -8.20
N GLN A 98 11.05 10.05 -8.04
CA GLN A 98 12.04 11.11 -8.29
C GLN A 98 13.24 11.00 -7.35
N LEU A 99 12.99 10.74 -6.06
CA LEU A 99 14.06 10.51 -5.09
C LEU A 99 14.80 9.19 -5.35
N ALA A 100 14.09 8.13 -5.75
CA ALA A 100 14.69 6.85 -6.10
C ALA A 100 15.61 6.96 -7.35
N ILE A 101 15.26 7.76 -8.34
CA ILE A 101 16.13 8.08 -9.47
C ILE A 101 17.46 8.65 -9.00
N TYR A 102 17.45 9.47 -7.96
CA TYR A 102 18.65 10.11 -7.42
C TYR A 102 19.44 9.18 -6.47
N ASN A 103 18.76 8.48 -5.57
CA ASN A 103 19.36 7.73 -4.48
C ASN A 103 19.56 6.24 -4.76
N GLY A 104 18.73 5.63 -5.61
CA GLY A 104 18.71 4.20 -5.85
C GLY A 104 19.88 3.69 -6.68
N SER A 105 20.32 2.47 -6.42
CA SER A 105 21.32 1.76 -7.20
C SER A 105 20.68 0.95 -8.33
N ASN A 106 21.49 0.48 -9.28
CA ASN A 106 21.02 -0.43 -10.32
C ASN A 106 20.51 -1.75 -9.73
N ALA A 107 21.12 -2.24 -8.64
CA ALA A 107 20.67 -3.44 -7.95
C ALA A 107 19.27 -3.25 -7.32
N ASP A 108 18.96 -2.05 -6.82
CA ASP A 108 17.62 -1.75 -6.31
C ASP A 108 16.59 -1.77 -7.43
N PHE A 109 16.93 -1.25 -8.61
CA PHE A 109 16.03 -1.29 -9.77
C PHE A 109 15.89 -2.68 -10.38
N ASP A 110 16.89 -3.54 -10.26
CA ASP A 110 16.79 -4.95 -10.64
C ASP A 110 15.81 -5.69 -9.70
N ARG A 111 15.85 -5.41 -8.38
CA ARG A 111 14.84 -5.92 -7.44
C ARG A 111 13.42 -5.42 -7.77
N LEU A 112 13.26 -4.14 -8.10
CA LEU A 112 11.97 -3.62 -8.56
C LEU A 112 11.48 -4.31 -9.85
N GLN A 113 12.40 -4.67 -10.75
CA GLN A 113 12.06 -5.44 -11.95
C GLN A 113 11.48 -6.82 -11.57
N GLU A 114 12.13 -7.53 -10.66
CA GLU A 114 11.63 -8.82 -10.15
C GLU A 114 10.25 -8.68 -9.51
N MET A 115 10.02 -7.60 -8.73
CA MET A 115 8.72 -7.32 -8.14
C MET A 115 7.66 -6.96 -9.18
N SER A 116 8.00 -6.24 -10.26
CA SER A 116 7.11 -6.00 -11.40
C SER A 116 6.69 -7.31 -12.06
N GLU A 117 7.62 -8.26 -12.23
CA GLU A 117 7.33 -9.59 -12.76
C GLU A 117 6.41 -10.38 -11.83
N GLN A 118 6.57 -10.28 -10.51
CA GLN A 118 5.66 -10.87 -9.53
C GLN A 118 4.26 -10.25 -9.63
N CYS A 119 4.14 -8.93 -9.76
CA CYS A 119 2.85 -8.26 -9.97
C CYS A 119 2.15 -8.81 -11.23
N ARG A 120 2.88 -8.97 -12.33
CA ARG A 120 2.36 -9.54 -13.57
C ARG A 120 1.93 -10.99 -13.41
N TYR A 121 2.73 -11.78 -12.69
CA TYR A 121 2.38 -13.16 -12.37
C TYR A 121 1.07 -13.24 -11.58
N TYR A 122 0.96 -12.53 -10.47
CA TYR A 122 -0.26 -12.57 -9.67
C TYR A 122 -1.45 -11.94 -10.38
N ASN A 123 -1.23 -10.97 -11.28
CA ASN A 123 -2.31 -10.42 -12.10
C ASN A 123 -2.96 -11.46 -13.02
N SER A 124 -2.23 -12.50 -13.42
CA SER A 124 -2.76 -13.63 -14.20
C SER A 124 -3.42 -14.73 -13.35
N GLN A 125 -3.34 -14.63 -12.00
CA GLN A 125 -3.92 -15.61 -11.08
C GLN A 125 -5.26 -15.13 -10.54
N ASP A 126 -6.07 -16.06 -10.04
CA ASP A 126 -7.33 -15.76 -9.33
C ASP A 126 -7.09 -15.63 -7.81
N ASP A 127 -6.11 -14.82 -7.44
CA ASP A 127 -5.79 -14.52 -6.03
C ASP A 127 -5.69 -13.02 -5.84
N MET A 128 -6.82 -12.39 -5.52
CA MET A 128 -6.93 -10.95 -5.32
C MET A 128 -6.02 -10.46 -4.19
N TYR A 129 -5.90 -11.22 -3.11
CA TYR A 129 -5.04 -10.84 -1.99
C TYR A 129 -3.57 -10.73 -2.41
N MET A 130 -3.07 -11.71 -3.18
CA MET A 130 -1.69 -11.70 -3.68
C MET A 130 -1.46 -10.61 -4.73
N LYS A 131 -2.45 -10.30 -5.57
CA LYS A 131 -2.40 -9.15 -6.49
C LYS A 131 -2.20 -7.84 -5.74
N ILE A 132 -3.07 -7.56 -4.76
CA ILE A 132 -3.03 -6.35 -3.96
C ILE A 132 -1.70 -6.25 -3.19
N LYS A 133 -1.26 -7.38 -2.62
CA LYS A 133 -0.02 -7.43 -1.86
C LYS A 133 1.18 -7.13 -2.76
N ALA A 134 1.28 -7.76 -3.92
CA ALA A 134 2.40 -7.55 -4.83
C ALA A 134 2.48 -6.10 -5.33
N ASP A 135 1.34 -5.48 -5.70
CA ASP A 135 1.27 -4.07 -6.09
C ASP A 135 1.74 -3.16 -4.95
N SER A 136 1.22 -3.38 -3.75
CA SER A 136 1.60 -2.57 -2.58
C SER A 136 3.09 -2.73 -2.23
N ASP A 137 3.62 -3.96 -2.26
CA ASP A 137 5.02 -4.24 -1.98
C ASP A 137 5.94 -3.53 -3.00
N PHE A 138 5.57 -3.49 -4.28
CA PHE A 138 6.32 -2.79 -5.33
C PHE A 138 6.45 -1.29 -5.03
N HIS A 139 5.33 -0.62 -4.75
CA HIS A 139 5.35 0.82 -4.48
C HIS A 139 6.02 1.16 -3.13
N LEU A 140 5.85 0.32 -2.11
CA LEU A 140 6.55 0.48 -0.83
C LEU A 140 8.07 0.29 -1.00
N MET A 141 8.52 -0.67 -1.81
CA MET A 141 9.93 -0.81 -2.16
C MET A 141 10.45 0.43 -2.90
N LEU A 142 9.67 1.01 -3.81
CA LEU A 142 10.03 2.26 -4.49
C LEU A 142 10.23 3.40 -3.47
N SER A 143 9.37 3.48 -2.46
CA SER A 143 9.51 4.49 -1.39
C SER A 143 10.72 4.21 -0.48
N GLU A 144 11.05 2.96 -0.21
CA GLU A 144 12.27 2.58 0.53
C GLU A 144 13.53 3.05 -0.22
N ILE A 145 13.60 2.78 -1.54
CA ILE A 145 14.70 3.22 -2.41
C ILE A 145 14.81 4.75 -2.48
N SER A 146 13.72 5.46 -2.24
CA SER A 146 13.75 6.94 -2.19
C SER A 146 14.72 7.49 -1.15
N GLY A 147 15.09 6.68 -0.14
CA GLY A 147 15.98 7.07 0.95
C GLY A 147 15.34 8.09 1.91
N ASN A 148 14.03 8.30 1.84
CA ASN A 148 13.29 9.20 2.73
C ASN A 148 12.39 8.38 3.67
N PRO A 149 12.83 8.10 4.91
CA PRO A 149 12.08 7.24 5.83
C PRO A 149 10.71 7.84 6.21
N LEU A 150 10.59 9.17 6.29
CA LEU A 150 9.30 9.79 6.59
C LEU A 150 8.29 9.56 5.46
N LEU A 151 8.72 9.65 4.20
CA LEU A 151 7.86 9.34 3.06
C LEU A 151 7.44 7.87 3.07
N HIS A 152 8.37 6.97 3.39
CA HIS A 152 8.09 5.54 3.50
C HIS A 152 7.05 5.23 4.57
N ASP A 153 7.20 5.76 5.79
CA ASP A 153 6.23 5.61 6.90
C ASP A 153 4.84 6.13 6.52
N MET A 154 4.79 7.28 5.83
CA MET A 154 3.52 7.84 5.33
C MET A 154 2.88 6.91 4.29
N GLN A 155 3.67 6.36 3.38
CA GLN A 155 3.18 5.41 2.36
C GLN A 155 2.74 4.09 2.97
N GLU A 156 3.45 3.51 3.94
CA GLU A 156 2.97 2.30 4.65
C GLU A 156 1.55 2.48 5.21
N THR A 157 1.28 3.65 5.79
CA THR A 157 -0.06 3.98 6.31
C THR A 157 -1.07 4.17 5.18
N LEU A 158 -0.70 4.86 4.10
CA LEU A 158 -1.56 5.11 2.95
C LEU A 158 -1.93 3.82 2.23
N TYR A 159 -0.93 2.94 2.00
CA TYR A 159 -1.11 1.70 1.25
C TYR A 159 -2.03 0.69 1.92
N LYS A 160 -2.24 0.76 3.23
CA LYS A 160 -3.30 -0.02 3.90
C LYS A 160 -4.69 0.37 3.40
N LYS A 161 -4.96 1.67 3.24
CA LYS A 161 -6.23 2.16 2.65
C LYS A 161 -6.32 1.87 1.16
N VAL A 162 -5.21 1.99 0.43
CA VAL A 162 -5.13 1.61 -0.98
C VAL A 162 -5.50 0.14 -1.15
N SER A 163 -4.89 -0.75 -0.37
CA SER A 163 -5.17 -2.19 -0.40
C SER A 163 -6.64 -2.49 -0.10
N LEU A 164 -7.22 -1.80 0.90
CA LEU A 164 -8.65 -1.95 1.22
C LEU A 164 -9.55 -1.48 0.07
N LEU A 165 -9.24 -0.34 -0.55
CA LEU A 165 -9.99 0.16 -1.70
C LEU A 165 -9.89 -0.81 -2.89
N MET A 166 -8.69 -1.33 -3.17
CA MET A 166 -8.48 -2.31 -4.25
C MET A 166 -9.30 -3.59 -4.00
N ALA A 167 -9.32 -4.08 -2.76
CA ALA A 167 -10.14 -5.23 -2.36
C ALA A 167 -11.65 -4.94 -2.54
N ALA A 168 -12.12 -3.74 -2.19
CA ALA A 168 -13.52 -3.34 -2.29
C ALA A 168 -14.01 -3.22 -3.74
N ARG A 169 -13.14 -2.81 -4.67
CA ARG A 169 -13.49 -2.64 -6.11
C ARG A 169 -13.38 -3.94 -6.91
N GLY A 170 -12.66 -4.93 -6.40
CA GLY A 170 -12.54 -6.25 -7.04
C GLY A 170 -11.68 -6.28 -8.30
N ALA A 171 -11.65 -7.43 -8.98
CA ALA A 171 -10.74 -7.71 -10.07
C ALA A 171 -11.03 -6.90 -11.36
N GLU A 172 -12.29 -6.57 -11.65
CA GLU A 172 -12.66 -5.93 -12.91
C GLU A 172 -12.14 -4.50 -13.05
N GLU A 173 -12.09 -3.76 -11.96
CA GLU A 173 -11.57 -2.40 -11.95
C GLU A 173 -10.05 -2.32 -11.67
N SER A 174 -9.47 -3.39 -11.17
CA SER A 174 -8.04 -3.49 -10.87
C SER A 174 -7.18 -3.89 -12.07
N CYS A 175 -7.73 -3.87 -13.29
CA CYS A 175 -7.11 -4.42 -14.50
C CYS A 175 -5.76 -3.76 -14.89
N GLN A 176 -5.42 -2.61 -14.30
CA GLN A 176 -4.12 -1.94 -14.50
C GLN A 176 -3.10 -2.24 -13.39
N ILE A 177 -3.50 -3.04 -12.38
CA ILE A 177 -2.58 -3.54 -11.37
C ILE A 177 -1.54 -4.42 -12.06
N GLY A 178 -0.26 -4.10 -11.89
CA GLY A 178 0.84 -4.91 -12.42
C GLY A 178 1.49 -4.40 -13.71
N LEU A 179 1.12 -3.21 -14.18
CA LEU A 179 1.80 -2.57 -15.32
C LEU A 179 2.91 -1.62 -14.83
N HIS A 180 3.96 -2.18 -14.22
CA HIS A 180 5.06 -1.40 -13.65
C HIS A 180 6.31 -1.35 -14.55
N ASP A 181 6.30 -2.03 -15.69
CA ASP A 181 7.50 -2.18 -16.55
C ASP A 181 8.05 -0.84 -17.04
N ASP A 182 7.19 0.09 -17.44
CA ASP A 182 7.59 1.41 -17.91
C ASP A 182 8.11 2.30 -16.76
N ILE A 183 7.57 2.11 -15.56
CA ILE A 183 8.10 2.75 -14.34
C ILE A 183 9.53 2.27 -14.10
N VAL A 184 9.75 0.94 -14.08
CA VAL A 184 11.08 0.36 -13.87
C VAL A 184 12.05 0.74 -14.97
N ARG A 185 11.60 0.74 -16.23
CA ARG A 185 12.42 1.20 -17.36
C ARG A 185 12.88 2.65 -17.16
N GLY A 186 11.96 3.54 -16.81
CA GLY A 186 12.29 4.94 -16.57
C GLY A 186 13.24 5.13 -15.38
N LEU A 187 13.13 4.32 -14.33
CA LEU A 187 14.08 4.32 -13.21
C LEU A 187 15.47 3.88 -13.63
N LYS A 188 15.59 2.79 -14.40
CA LYS A 188 16.87 2.27 -14.94
C LYS A 188 17.54 3.28 -15.88
N GLU A 189 16.76 3.96 -16.71
CA GLU A 189 17.22 5.01 -17.62
C GLU A 189 17.46 6.36 -16.94
N ARG A 190 17.12 6.49 -15.63
CA ARG A 190 17.14 7.77 -14.90
C ARG A 190 16.27 8.85 -15.59
N ASN A 191 15.23 8.43 -16.27
CA ASN A 191 14.32 9.27 -17.04
C ASN A 191 13.09 9.67 -16.20
N THR A 192 13.17 10.83 -15.55
CA THR A 192 12.11 11.35 -14.69
C THR A 192 10.78 11.54 -15.43
N GLU A 193 10.82 12.02 -16.67
CA GLU A 193 9.59 12.27 -17.46
C GLU A 193 8.87 10.96 -17.76
N LEU A 194 9.61 9.93 -18.18
CA LEU A 194 9.04 8.61 -18.43
C LEU A 194 8.39 8.03 -17.15
N VAL A 195 9.09 8.08 -16.01
CA VAL A 195 8.57 7.56 -14.74
C VAL A 195 7.29 8.29 -14.32
N VAL A 196 7.28 9.62 -14.38
CA VAL A 196 6.11 10.43 -14.00
C VAL A 196 4.92 10.14 -14.91
N THR A 197 5.14 10.08 -16.22
CA THR A 197 4.08 9.77 -17.20
C THR A 197 3.51 8.36 -16.94
N SER A 198 4.37 7.37 -16.74
CA SER A 198 3.96 5.99 -16.45
C SER A 198 3.16 5.86 -15.16
N LEU A 199 3.54 6.58 -14.10
CA LEU A 199 2.78 6.61 -12.83
C LEU A 199 1.40 7.27 -13.01
N ILE A 200 1.31 8.36 -13.78
CA ILE A 200 0.04 9.01 -14.09
C ILE A 200 -0.88 8.04 -14.86
N GLU A 201 -0.36 7.39 -15.90
CA GLU A 201 -1.12 6.42 -16.70
C GLU A 201 -1.56 5.22 -15.86
N HIS A 202 -0.66 4.70 -15.02
CA HIS A 202 -0.92 3.57 -14.15
C HIS A 202 -2.05 3.83 -13.13
N LEU A 203 -2.12 5.05 -12.56
CA LEU A 203 -3.02 5.35 -11.44
C LEU A 203 -4.29 6.08 -11.84
N SER A 204 -4.26 6.90 -12.91
CA SER A 204 -5.35 7.83 -13.23
C SER A 204 -6.69 7.17 -13.48
N GLY A 205 -6.70 6.03 -14.18
CA GLY A 205 -7.92 5.31 -14.49
C GLY A 205 -8.62 4.78 -13.24
N PHE A 206 -7.88 4.08 -12.40
CA PHE A 206 -8.42 3.46 -11.18
C PHE A 206 -8.99 4.49 -10.19
N TYR A 207 -8.38 5.67 -10.08
CA TYR A 207 -8.79 6.69 -9.11
C TYR A 207 -9.66 7.80 -9.74
N HIS A 208 -10.03 7.70 -11.01
CA HIS A 208 -10.79 8.71 -11.74
C HIS A 208 -10.17 10.13 -11.64
N ILE A 209 -8.83 10.21 -11.70
CA ILE A 209 -8.05 11.44 -11.62
C ILE A 209 -7.55 11.84 -13.00
N THR A 210 -8.45 12.28 -13.88
CA THR A 210 -8.09 12.78 -15.21
C THR A 210 -7.77 14.28 -15.16
N GLY A 211 -6.77 14.70 -15.94
CA GLY A 211 -6.44 16.12 -16.11
C GLY A 211 -5.54 16.74 -15.04
N LEU A 212 -4.99 15.96 -14.10
CA LEU A 212 -3.93 16.43 -13.20
C LEU A 212 -2.60 16.48 -13.95
N SER A 213 -2.23 17.66 -14.44
CA SER A 213 -0.88 17.92 -14.90
C SER A 213 0.00 18.11 -13.65
N CYS A 214 0.66 17.05 -13.19
CA CYS A 214 1.69 17.14 -12.14
C CYS A 214 2.94 17.81 -12.69
N ARG A 215 2.95 19.15 -12.81
CA ARG A 215 4.18 19.93 -12.93
C ARG A 215 4.76 20.13 -11.52
N LEU A 216 5.38 19.11 -10.96
CA LEU A 216 6.28 19.28 -9.84
C LEU A 216 7.67 19.64 -10.40
N GLU A 217 7.94 20.93 -10.54
CA GLU A 217 9.28 21.46 -10.85
C GLU A 217 10.19 21.37 -9.61
N LEU A 218 10.45 20.14 -9.12
CA LEU A 218 11.40 19.94 -8.00
C LEU A 218 12.88 19.96 -8.48
N THR A 219 13.14 19.95 -9.79
CA THR A 219 14.49 19.75 -10.32
C THR A 219 15.34 21.03 -10.40
N GLN A 220 14.82 22.22 -10.24
CA GLN A 220 15.63 23.45 -10.33
C GLN A 220 16.36 23.82 -9.03
N GLY A 221 16.01 23.22 -7.90
CA GLY A 221 16.61 23.52 -6.60
C GLY A 221 17.83 22.68 -6.21
N LEU A 222 17.98 21.47 -6.76
CA LEU A 222 19.02 20.51 -6.35
C LEU A 222 20.37 20.71 -7.09
N ASN A 223 20.37 21.32 -8.27
CA ASN A 223 21.59 21.53 -9.07
C ASN A 223 22.46 22.74 -8.63
N ARG A 224 22.15 23.43 -7.51
CA ARG A 224 22.94 24.61 -7.06
C ARG A 224 23.82 24.35 -5.83
N ARG A 225 24.08 23.11 -5.43
CA ARG A 225 24.94 22.81 -4.26
C ARG A 225 26.20 22.01 -4.56
N THR A 226 26.79 22.16 -5.75
CA THR A 226 28.14 21.66 -6.03
C THR A 226 29.00 22.79 -6.61
N ALA A 227 29.12 23.88 -5.85
CA ALA A 227 30.18 24.87 -6.06
C ALA A 227 30.33 25.71 -4.77
N ILE A 228 30.96 25.12 -3.76
CA ILE A 228 31.83 25.82 -2.77
C ILE A 228 32.91 24.82 -2.37
#